data_58debe32eac2e4c504c55717bccfaa25
#
_entry.id   58debe32eac2e4c504c55717bccfaa25
#
_cell.length_a   1.000
_cell.length_b   1.000
_cell.length_c   1.000
_cell.angle_alpha   90.00
_cell.angle_beta   90.00
_cell.angle_gamma   90.00
#
_symmetry.space_group_name_H-M   'P 1'
#
loop_
_entity.id
_entity.type
_entity.pdbx_description
1 polymer ?
#
loop_
_entity_poly.entity_id
_entity_poly.type
_entity_poly.pdbx_seq_one_letter_code
_entity_poly.pdbx_strand_id
1 'polypeptide(L)'
;MARTPICMCKDCNRIGTVRIPIAKRGERFGYLCEYHAHQEEGYSVENGYRYGVAKKNGFTFAMELETSDSNGKARGELADFGFKPTYDCTVDVEYKSPIFEGLNALSKQCVSIEKLIAEGNMRIGSECGTHFHVGHVEYINGETRRYLRRFNGSLFVPLSNAIMADPAKAERFFGRRSNNWAEPVTFEDPSGNFDGSRMKHSAMFNLQHDYTVEFRQAKFVNAAQYMAVAKFARDVVNALIENFIKHFMDTEWDINRYPTRTAYRKHKADVTARKLVKLYEKYTANC
;
A
#
# COMPACT_ATOMS: atom_id res chain seq x y z
N MET A 1 -2.79 40.41 4.00
CA MET A 1 -3.16 38.98 4.09
C MET A 1 -2.72 38.31 2.79
N ALA A 2 -1.87 37.29 2.85
CA ALA A 2 -1.49 36.52 1.67
C ALA A 2 -2.73 35.74 1.19
N ARG A 3 -3.06 35.88 -0.10
CA ARG A 3 -4.18 35.12 -0.69
C ARG A 3 -3.80 33.62 -0.73
N THR A 4 -4.67 32.77 -0.23
CA THR A 4 -4.52 31.33 -0.36
C THR A 4 -4.54 30.98 -1.85
N PRO A 5 -3.49 30.32 -2.39
CA PRO A 5 -3.45 30.00 -3.80
C PRO A 5 -4.54 28.99 -4.14
N ILE A 6 -5.15 29.18 -5.32
CA ILE A 6 -6.12 28.22 -5.88
C ILE A 6 -5.42 27.40 -6.95
N CYS A 7 -5.83 26.16 -7.12
CA CYS A 7 -5.31 25.28 -8.17
C CYS A 7 -5.48 25.93 -9.55
N MET A 8 -4.42 25.91 -10.35
CA MET A 8 -4.40 26.53 -11.67
C MET A 8 -5.10 25.71 -12.77
N CYS A 9 -5.47 24.48 -12.49
CA CYS A 9 -6.23 23.67 -13.45
C CYS A 9 -7.62 24.26 -13.69
N LYS A 10 -8.02 24.27 -14.96
CA LYS A 10 -9.33 24.77 -15.37
C LYS A 10 -10.44 24.05 -14.59
N ASP A 11 -11.41 24.83 -14.14
CA ASP A 11 -12.60 24.36 -13.40
C ASP A 11 -12.31 23.73 -12.03
N CYS A 12 -11.09 23.89 -11.49
CA CYS A 12 -10.72 23.40 -10.17
C CYS A 12 -10.74 24.51 -9.11
N ASN A 13 -11.61 24.40 -8.12
CA ASN A 13 -11.74 25.36 -7.00
C ASN A 13 -11.00 24.91 -5.73
N ARG A 14 -10.13 23.89 -5.82
CA ARG A 14 -9.37 23.39 -4.68
C ARG A 14 -8.21 24.31 -4.33
N ILE A 15 -7.80 24.30 -3.06
CA ILE A 15 -6.58 25.00 -2.62
C ILE A 15 -5.38 24.38 -3.34
N GLY A 16 -4.53 25.24 -3.91
CA GLY A 16 -3.26 24.83 -4.50
C GLY A 16 -2.20 24.69 -3.44
N THR A 17 -1.76 23.48 -3.18
CA THR A 17 -0.77 23.13 -2.14
C THR A 17 0.59 22.78 -2.73
N VAL A 18 0.63 22.30 -3.96
CA VAL A 18 1.85 21.87 -4.64
C VAL A 18 2.34 22.98 -5.57
N ARG A 19 3.51 23.51 -5.31
CA ARG A 19 4.15 24.53 -6.13
C ARG A 19 4.86 23.88 -7.32
N ILE A 20 4.53 24.30 -8.53
CA ILE A 20 5.15 23.80 -9.75
C ILE A 20 5.74 24.94 -10.58
N PRO A 21 6.82 24.73 -11.35
CA PRO A 21 7.32 25.69 -12.30
C PRO A 21 6.38 25.75 -13.52
N ILE A 22 5.96 26.96 -13.92
CA ILE A 22 5.08 27.16 -15.08
C ILE A 22 5.88 27.35 -16.37
N ALA A 23 7.12 27.80 -16.30
CA ALA A 23 7.96 28.08 -17.44
C ALA A 23 9.25 27.26 -17.43
N LYS A 24 9.75 26.91 -18.63
CA LYS A 24 10.99 26.14 -18.80
C LYS A 24 12.24 26.75 -18.13
N ARG A 25 12.19 28.01 -17.67
CA ARG A 25 13.29 28.72 -17.00
C ARG A 25 13.08 28.91 -15.49
N GLY A 26 12.08 28.28 -14.89
CA GLY A 26 11.89 28.30 -13.43
C GLY A 26 11.51 29.64 -12.77
N GLU A 27 11.26 30.68 -13.57
CA GLU A 27 11.02 32.05 -13.07
C GLU A 27 9.58 32.31 -12.62
N ARG A 28 8.64 31.46 -13.03
CA ARG A 28 7.24 31.55 -12.64
C ARG A 28 6.78 30.23 -12.02
N PHE A 29 5.99 30.38 -10.98
CA PHE A 29 5.42 29.22 -10.26
C PHE A 29 3.91 29.34 -10.25
N GLY A 30 3.25 28.22 -10.43
CA GLY A 30 1.84 28.04 -10.17
C GLY A 30 1.63 27.10 -8.99
N TYR A 31 0.37 26.91 -8.68
CA TYR A 31 -0.02 25.98 -7.64
C TYR A 31 -1.03 25.00 -8.21
N LEU A 32 -0.81 23.73 -7.94
CA LEU A 32 -1.78 22.67 -8.17
C LEU A 32 -2.35 22.20 -6.83
N CYS A 33 -3.61 21.79 -6.81
CA CYS A 33 -4.07 20.96 -5.71
C CYS A 33 -3.38 19.59 -5.81
N GLU A 34 -3.31 18.87 -4.72
CA GLU A 34 -2.64 17.58 -4.66
C GLU A 34 -3.10 16.61 -5.76
N TYR A 35 -4.40 16.59 -6.06
CA TYR A 35 -4.96 15.76 -7.12
C TYR A 35 -4.40 16.08 -8.51
N HIS A 36 -4.32 17.37 -8.89
CA HIS A 36 -3.81 17.76 -10.20
C HIS A 36 -2.28 17.71 -10.29
N ALA A 37 -1.57 17.96 -9.19
CA ALA A 37 -0.12 17.75 -9.15
C ALA A 37 0.22 16.29 -9.45
N HIS A 38 -0.55 15.36 -8.90
CA HIS A 38 -0.38 13.95 -9.20
C HIS A 38 -0.61 13.60 -10.68
N GLN A 39 -1.59 14.21 -11.32
CA GLN A 39 -1.82 14.01 -12.77
C GLN A 39 -0.68 14.57 -13.62
N GLU A 40 -0.11 15.72 -13.25
CA GLU A 40 1.03 16.33 -13.95
C GLU A 40 2.32 15.50 -13.83
N GLU A 41 2.59 14.92 -12.66
CA GLU A 41 3.75 14.05 -12.43
C GLU A 41 3.59 12.65 -13.05
N GLY A 42 2.43 12.37 -13.62
CA GLY A 42 2.02 11.04 -14.04
C GLY A 42 1.53 10.19 -12.87
N TYR A 43 0.59 9.33 -13.16
CA TYR A 43 0.03 8.45 -12.16
C TYR A 43 1.01 7.34 -11.78
N SER A 44 1.21 7.14 -10.48
CA SER A 44 1.96 6.00 -9.94
C SER A 44 1.29 5.50 -8.67
N VAL A 45 1.12 4.18 -8.54
CA VAL A 45 0.58 3.56 -7.33
C VAL A 45 1.46 3.88 -6.12
N GLU A 46 2.76 3.91 -6.30
CA GLU A 46 3.74 4.19 -5.26
C GLU A 46 3.63 5.62 -4.72
N ASN A 47 3.34 6.56 -5.58
CA ASN A 47 3.22 7.98 -5.24
C ASN A 47 1.77 8.42 -5.11
N GLY A 48 0.85 7.60 -5.60
CA GLY A 48 -0.53 7.99 -5.84
C GLY A 48 -1.23 8.54 -4.61
N TYR A 49 -1.05 7.93 -3.45
CA TYR A 49 -1.75 8.39 -2.27
C TYR A 49 -1.19 9.72 -1.73
N ARG A 50 0.04 10.14 -2.04
CA ARG A 50 0.60 11.44 -1.63
C ARG A 50 -0.29 12.60 -2.06
N TYR A 51 -0.94 12.42 -3.18
CA TYR A 51 -1.82 13.40 -3.78
C TYR A 51 -3.30 13.02 -3.63
N GLY A 52 -3.55 11.84 -3.08
CA GLY A 52 -4.89 11.36 -2.82
C GLY A 52 -5.53 12.09 -1.65
N VAL A 53 -6.74 12.52 -1.83
CA VAL A 53 -7.50 13.20 -0.79
C VAL A 53 -8.34 12.17 -0.05
N ALA A 54 -7.74 11.49 0.91
CA ALA A 54 -8.50 10.64 1.81
C ALA A 54 -9.32 11.50 2.76
N LYS A 55 -10.61 11.64 2.48
CA LYS A 55 -11.47 12.59 3.18
C LYS A 55 -12.08 12.10 4.48
N LYS A 56 -12.18 10.81 4.73
CA LYS A 56 -13.00 10.35 5.85
C LYS A 56 -12.27 9.58 6.94
N ASN A 57 -11.27 8.79 6.66
CA ASN A 57 -10.55 8.01 7.68
C ASN A 57 -9.04 8.02 7.45
N GLY A 58 -8.54 8.87 6.55
CA GLY A 58 -7.13 8.98 6.22
C GLY A 58 -6.58 7.83 5.36
N PHE A 59 -7.30 6.74 5.17
CA PHE A 59 -6.83 5.59 4.39
C PHE A 59 -7.05 5.77 2.89
N THR A 60 -6.03 5.40 2.12
CA THR A 60 -6.07 5.27 0.66
C THR A 60 -5.69 3.86 0.26
N PHE A 61 -6.21 3.41 -0.88
CA PHE A 61 -5.99 2.07 -1.39
C PHE A 61 -5.63 2.12 -2.86
N ALA A 62 -4.78 1.21 -3.31
CA ALA A 62 -4.51 0.99 -4.71
C ALA A 62 -4.14 -0.47 -4.96
N MET A 63 -4.18 -0.91 -6.22
CA MET A 63 -3.77 -2.25 -6.62
C MET A 63 -2.90 -2.20 -7.87
N GLU A 64 -1.98 -3.13 -7.97
CA GLU A 64 -1.26 -3.50 -9.18
C GLU A 64 -1.81 -4.85 -9.63
N LEU A 65 -2.58 -4.85 -10.70
CA LEU A 65 -3.26 -6.02 -11.22
C LEU A 65 -2.44 -6.61 -12.38
N GLU A 66 -1.76 -7.71 -12.11
CA GLU A 66 -1.04 -8.46 -13.13
C GLU A 66 -1.98 -9.41 -13.87
N THR A 67 -1.86 -9.47 -15.20
CA THR A 67 -2.66 -10.34 -16.05
C THR A 67 -1.79 -11.22 -16.91
N SER A 68 -2.22 -12.46 -17.14
CA SER A 68 -1.58 -13.37 -18.10
C SER A 68 -2.19 -13.27 -19.51
N ASP A 69 -3.34 -12.62 -19.62
CA ASP A 69 -4.03 -12.34 -20.88
C ASP A 69 -5.07 -11.26 -20.64
N SER A 70 -5.17 -10.29 -21.55
CA SER A 70 -6.21 -9.24 -21.53
C SER A 70 -6.52 -8.76 -22.93
N ASN A 71 -7.79 -8.88 -23.34
CA ASN A 71 -8.22 -8.44 -24.67
C ASN A 71 -8.56 -6.93 -24.70
N GLY A 72 -8.87 -6.42 -25.90
CA GLY A 72 -9.19 -5.00 -26.10
C GLY A 72 -10.36 -4.49 -25.27
N LYS A 73 -11.36 -5.35 -24.96
CA LYS A 73 -12.49 -4.98 -24.11
C LYS A 73 -12.04 -4.77 -22.66
N ALA A 74 -11.27 -5.71 -22.11
CA ALA A 74 -10.73 -5.56 -20.75
C ALA A 74 -9.84 -4.32 -20.63
N ARG A 75 -8.96 -4.08 -21.60
CA ARG A 75 -8.08 -2.89 -21.64
C ARG A 75 -8.89 -1.59 -21.67
N GLY A 76 -9.95 -1.53 -22.48
CA GLY A 76 -10.84 -0.37 -22.56
C GLY A 76 -11.58 -0.11 -21.26
N GLU A 77 -12.25 -1.12 -20.70
CA GLU A 77 -12.99 -0.98 -19.45
C GLU A 77 -12.07 -0.62 -18.25
N LEU A 78 -10.86 -1.22 -18.16
CA LEU A 78 -9.90 -0.85 -17.13
C LEU A 78 -9.41 0.59 -17.29
N ALA A 79 -9.17 1.05 -18.54
CA ALA A 79 -8.80 2.45 -18.81
C ALA A 79 -9.93 3.42 -18.42
N ASP A 80 -11.19 3.08 -18.69
CA ASP A 80 -12.36 3.87 -18.27
C ASP A 80 -12.48 3.96 -16.75
N PHE A 81 -12.03 2.94 -16.04
CA PHE A 81 -11.94 2.95 -14.57
C PHE A 81 -10.68 3.69 -14.05
N GLY A 82 -9.86 4.21 -14.93
CA GLY A 82 -8.64 4.96 -14.59
C GLY A 82 -7.41 4.10 -14.35
N PHE A 83 -7.45 2.81 -14.67
CA PHE A 83 -6.25 1.98 -14.63
C PHE A 83 -5.29 2.35 -15.75
N LYS A 84 -4.00 2.30 -15.46
CA LYS A 84 -2.94 2.53 -16.44
C LYS A 84 -2.13 1.26 -16.64
N PRO A 85 -1.99 0.80 -17.89
CA PRO A 85 -1.13 -0.33 -18.19
C PRO A 85 0.33 0.06 -18.02
N THR A 86 1.11 -0.83 -17.44
CA THR A 86 2.57 -0.74 -17.33
C THR A 86 3.19 -2.02 -17.87
N TYR A 87 4.44 -1.92 -18.31
CA TYR A 87 5.19 -3.07 -18.78
C TYR A 87 5.82 -3.80 -17.60
N ASP A 88 5.57 -5.09 -17.51
CA ASP A 88 6.31 -6.04 -16.68
C ASP A 88 6.72 -7.23 -17.54
N CYS A 89 8.02 -7.56 -17.54
CA CYS A 89 8.55 -8.64 -18.38
C CYS A 89 8.12 -10.06 -17.93
N THR A 90 7.47 -10.19 -16.80
CA THR A 90 7.04 -11.47 -16.21
C THR A 90 5.58 -11.81 -16.48
N VAL A 91 4.78 -10.83 -16.93
CA VAL A 91 3.34 -10.96 -17.17
C VAL A 91 2.94 -10.31 -18.50
N ASP A 92 1.71 -10.54 -18.99
CA ASP A 92 1.24 -9.90 -20.23
C ASP A 92 1.14 -8.37 -20.03
N VAL A 93 0.39 -7.93 -19.04
CA VAL A 93 0.25 -6.52 -18.65
C VAL A 93 0.05 -6.41 -17.15
N GLU A 94 0.70 -5.44 -16.54
CA GLU A 94 0.39 -4.95 -15.21
C GLU A 94 -0.49 -3.69 -15.33
N TYR A 95 -1.58 -3.63 -14.60
CA TYR A 95 -2.46 -2.46 -14.54
C TYR A 95 -2.38 -1.81 -13.17
N LYS A 96 -1.93 -0.57 -13.13
CA LYS A 96 -1.91 0.26 -11.91
C LYS A 96 -3.25 0.98 -11.76
N SER A 97 -3.94 0.72 -10.66
CA SER A 97 -5.25 1.31 -10.39
C SER A 97 -5.16 2.81 -10.07
N PRO A 98 -6.26 3.55 -10.18
CA PRO A 98 -6.39 4.82 -9.48
C PRO A 98 -6.34 4.61 -7.97
N ILE A 99 -6.17 5.72 -7.23
CA ILE A 99 -6.27 5.71 -5.77
C ILE A 99 -7.73 5.66 -5.37
N PHE A 100 -8.06 4.72 -4.52
CA PHE A 100 -9.40 4.59 -3.95
C PHE A 100 -9.45 5.24 -2.58
N GLU A 101 -10.34 6.19 -2.37
CA GLU A 101 -10.57 6.88 -1.10
C GLU A 101 -11.45 6.07 -0.12
N GLY A 102 -11.40 4.76 -0.19
CA GLY A 102 -12.15 3.89 0.70
C GLY A 102 -12.49 2.55 0.10
N LEU A 103 -12.84 1.61 0.96
CA LEU A 103 -13.12 0.24 0.57
C LEU A 103 -14.36 0.10 -0.35
N ASN A 104 -15.32 1.03 -0.29
CA ASN A 104 -16.49 0.99 -1.16
C ASN A 104 -16.14 1.27 -2.62
N ALA A 105 -15.23 2.21 -2.88
CA ALA A 105 -14.77 2.50 -4.23
C ALA A 105 -13.97 1.31 -4.79
N LEU A 106 -13.06 0.75 -3.98
CA LEU A 106 -12.32 -0.46 -4.33
C LEU A 106 -13.27 -1.65 -4.62
N SER A 107 -14.29 -1.86 -3.78
CA SER A 107 -15.25 -2.97 -3.93
C SER A 107 -15.97 -2.93 -5.29
N LYS A 108 -16.37 -1.75 -5.76
CA LYS A 108 -16.99 -1.59 -7.07
C LYS A 108 -16.05 -2.04 -8.20
N GLN A 109 -14.77 -1.69 -8.09
CA GLN A 109 -13.77 -2.10 -9.07
C GLN A 109 -13.52 -3.61 -9.03
N CYS A 110 -13.45 -4.21 -7.85
CA CYS A 110 -13.32 -5.65 -7.70
C CYS A 110 -14.47 -6.42 -8.40
N VAL A 111 -15.71 -5.95 -8.28
CA VAL A 111 -16.85 -6.54 -8.98
C VAL A 111 -16.71 -6.41 -10.49
N SER A 112 -16.25 -5.28 -11.00
CA SER A 112 -16.01 -5.09 -12.43
C SER A 112 -14.90 -6.00 -12.97
N ILE A 113 -13.79 -6.14 -12.23
CA ILE A 113 -12.69 -7.05 -12.57
C ILE A 113 -13.20 -8.51 -12.59
N GLU A 114 -13.95 -8.92 -11.57
CA GLU A 114 -14.54 -10.27 -11.53
C GLU A 114 -15.44 -10.55 -12.74
N LYS A 115 -16.23 -9.58 -13.16
CA LYS A 115 -17.06 -9.68 -14.37
C LYS A 115 -16.21 -9.85 -15.63
N LEU A 116 -15.14 -9.07 -15.80
CA LEU A 116 -14.22 -9.20 -16.95
C LEU A 116 -13.58 -10.58 -17.01
N ILE A 117 -13.22 -11.15 -15.87
CA ILE A 117 -12.68 -12.52 -15.78
C ILE A 117 -13.75 -13.55 -16.13
N ALA A 118 -14.94 -13.43 -15.55
CA ALA A 118 -16.05 -14.35 -15.80
C ALA A 118 -16.50 -14.37 -17.28
N GLU A 119 -16.43 -13.23 -17.95
CA GLU A 119 -16.74 -13.10 -19.39
C GLU A 119 -15.58 -13.57 -20.30
N GLY A 120 -14.45 -14.00 -19.76
CA GLY A 120 -13.28 -14.43 -20.52
C GLY A 120 -12.52 -13.29 -21.21
N ASN A 121 -12.72 -12.04 -20.79
CA ASN A 121 -12.03 -10.87 -21.35
C ASN A 121 -10.65 -10.67 -20.76
N MET A 122 -10.38 -11.26 -19.59
CA MET A 122 -9.13 -11.16 -18.86
C MET A 122 -8.88 -12.44 -18.07
N ARG A 123 -7.60 -12.80 -17.91
CA ARG A 123 -7.17 -13.92 -17.09
C ARG A 123 -6.03 -13.54 -16.16
N ILE A 124 -6.10 -13.99 -14.91
CA ILE A 124 -5.04 -13.88 -13.91
C ILE A 124 -4.42 -15.26 -13.74
N GLY A 125 -3.25 -15.48 -14.33
CA GLY A 125 -2.52 -16.75 -14.31
C GLY A 125 -1.94 -17.10 -12.94
N SER A 126 -1.31 -18.29 -12.83
CA SER A 126 -0.67 -18.73 -11.58
C SER A 126 0.46 -17.81 -11.15
N GLU A 127 1.20 -17.27 -12.11
CA GLU A 127 2.35 -16.39 -11.90
C GLU A 127 1.94 -14.98 -11.47
N CYS A 128 0.73 -14.55 -11.88
CA CYS A 128 0.26 -13.20 -11.63
C CYS A 128 -0.04 -12.96 -10.16
N GLY A 129 0.35 -11.79 -9.65
CA GLY A 129 -0.07 -11.25 -8.38
C GLY A 129 -1.14 -10.17 -8.56
N THR A 130 -1.66 -9.71 -7.45
CA THR A 130 -2.43 -8.48 -7.40
C THR A 130 -2.01 -7.76 -6.14
N HIS A 131 -0.94 -6.97 -6.27
CA HIS A 131 -0.34 -6.29 -5.14
C HIS A 131 -1.32 -5.25 -4.61
N PHE A 132 -1.40 -5.16 -3.31
CA PHE A 132 -2.34 -4.26 -2.65
C PHE A 132 -1.61 -3.22 -1.83
N HIS A 133 -1.87 -1.96 -2.10
CA HIS A 133 -1.25 -0.83 -1.44
C HIS A 133 -2.23 -0.18 -0.46
N VAL A 134 -1.78 0.05 0.76
CA VAL A 134 -2.50 0.82 1.77
C VAL A 134 -1.66 2.00 2.19
N GLY A 135 -2.17 3.20 1.97
CA GLY A 135 -1.61 4.46 2.45
C GLY A 135 -2.46 5.07 3.55
N HIS A 136 -1.90 6.06 4.21
CA HIS A 136 -2.63 6.94 5.13
C HIS A 136 -2.03 8.33 5.05
N VAL A 137 -2.85 9.32 4.68
CA VAL A 137 -2.39 10.69 4.34
C VAL A 137 -1.57 11.37 5.43
N GLU A 138 -1.82 11.04 6.68
CA GLU A 138 -1.14 11.67 7.82
C GLU A 138 0.02 10.82 8.35
N TYR A 139 -0.17 9.50 8.41
CA TYR A 139 0.73 8.62 9.18
C TYR A 139 1.64 7.74 8.32
N ILE A 140 1.39 7.57 7.02
CA ILE A 140 2.29 6.82 6.13
C ILE A 140 2.95 7.80 5.16
N ASN A 141 4.17 8.18 5.47
CA ASN A 141 4.98 9.14 4.71
C ASN A 141 6.46 8.78 4.80
N GLY A 142 7.31 9.51 4.09
CA GLY A 142 8.73 9.22 4.02
C GLY A 142 9.46 9.21 5.38
N GLU A 143 8.96 9.95 6.38
CA GLU A 143 9.54 9.95 7.72
C GLU A 143 9.13 8.69 8.50
N THR A 144 7.83 8.42 8.60
CA THR A 144 7.31 7.26 9.34
C THR A 144 7.73 5.95 8.72
N ARG A 145 7.88 5.90 7.38
CA ARG A 145 8.43 4.76 6.66
C ARG A 145 9.84 4.39 7.14
N ARG A 146 10.72 5.36 7.42
CA ARG A 146 12.06 5.08 7.97
C ARG A 146 11.97 4.30 9.28
N TYR A 147 10.98 4.60 10.09
CA TYR A 147 10.75 3.89 11.34
C TYR A 147 10.20 2.50 11.12
N LEU A 148 9.24 2.35 10.24
CA LEU A 148 8.71 1.03 9.86
C LEU A 148 9.82 0.14 9.30
N ARG A 149 10.67 0.66 8.42
CA ARG A 149 11.83 -0.07 7.88
C ARG A 149 12.81 -0.49 8.96
N ARG A 150 13.15 0.42 9.86
CA ARG A 150 14.09 0.13 10.97
C ARG A 150 13.60 -1.00 11.88
N PHE A 151 12.31 -1.16 12.03
CA PHE A 151 11.71 -2.20 12.88
C PHE A 151 10.99 -3.29 12.06
N ASN A 152 11.26 -3.35 10.76
CA ASN A 152 10.60 -4.28 9.84
C ASN A 152 10.64 -5.73 10.35
N GLY A 153 11.82 -6.22 10.76
CA GLY A 153 11.96 -7.55 11.32
C GLY A 153 11.09 -7.77 12.56
N SER A 154 11.15 -6.85 13.53
CA SER A 154 10.33 -6.95 14.76
C SER A 154 8.83 -6.90 14.48
N LEU A 155 8.41 -6.12 13.47
CA LEU A 155 7.01 -5.93 13.13
C LEU A 155 6.44 -7.08 12.29
N PHE A 156 7.14 -7.49 11.25
CA PHE A 156 6.59 -8.34 10.21
C PHE A 156 7.10 -9.78 10.19
N VAL A 157 8.27 -10.09 10.79
CA VAL A 157 8.74 -11.48 10.86
C VAL A 157 7.75 -12.38 11.60
N PRO A 158 7.18 -12.00 12.77
CA PRO A 158 6.18 -12.83 13.43
C PRO A 158 4.92 -13.05 12.58
N LEU A 159 4.46 -12.04 11.86
CA LEU A 159 3.32 -12.15 10.95
C LEU A 159 3.64 -13.05 9.76
N SER A 160 4.82 -12.88 9.13
CA SER A 160 5.29 -13.75 8.03
C SER A 160 5.38 -15.20 8.49
N ASN A 161 5.92 -15.47 9.67
CA ASN A 161 5.99 -16.81 10.22
C ASN A 161 4.61 -17.42 10.46
N ALA A 162 3.64 -16.65 10.95
CA ALA A 162 2.26 -17.10 11.13
C ALA A 162 1.58 -17.44 9.78
N ILE A 163 1.85 -16.65 8.73
CA ILE A 163 1.36 -16.92 7.38
C ILE A 163 2.00 -18.20 6.81
N MET A 164 3.31 -18.36 7.01
CA MET A 164 4.06 -19.53 6.51
C MET A 164 3.82 -20.81 7.29
N ALA A 165 3.30 -20.74 8.51
CA ALA A 165 2.97 -21.90 9.33
C ALA A 165 1.86 -22.79 8.72
N ASP A 166 0.95 -22.19 7.93
CA ASP A 166 -0.10 -22.90 7.19
C ASP A 166 -0.23 -22.33 5.77
N PRO A 167 0.60 -22.79 4.82
CA PRO A 167 0.58 -22.28 3.45
C PRO A 167 -0.76 -22.50 2.72
N ALA A 168 -1.49 -23.57 3.05
CA ALA A 168 -2.79 -23.84 2.43
C ALA A 168 -3.86 -22.85 2.90
N LYS A 169 -3.84 -22.51 4.17
CA LYS A 169 -4.70 -21.46 4.74
C LYS A 169 -4.37 -20.09 4.17
N ALA A 170 -3.08 -19.78 4.06
CA ALA A 170 -2.61 -18.56 3.44
C ALA A 170 -3.05 -18.44 1.97
N GLU A 171 -2.95 -19.52 1.20
CA GLU A 171 -3.40 -19.57 -0.19
C GLU A 171 -4.91 -19.33 -0.31
N ARG A 172 -5.72 -19.95 0.54
CA ARG A 172 -7.18 -19.69 0.55
C ARG A 172 -7.51 -18.24 0.85
N PHE A 173 -6.77 -17.60 1.75
CA PHE A 173 -7.02 -16.22 2.15
C PHE A 173 -6.46 -15.21 1.13
N PHE A 174 -5.18 -15.33 0.76
CA PHE A 174 -4.52 -14.36 -0.11
C PHE A 174 -4.69 -14.66 -1.61
N GLY A 175 -5.16 -15.84 -1.99
CA GLY A 175 -5.32 -16.27 -3.38
C GLY A 175 -4.08 -16.91 -3.99
N ARG A 176 -2.94 -16.92 -3.29
CA ARG A 176 -1.70 -17.60 -3.70
C ARG A 176 -0.82 -18.00 -2.52
N ARG A 177 0.06 -18.95 -2.76
CA ARG A 177 1.15 -19.29 -1.82
C ARG A 177 2.26 -18.23 -1.89
N SER A 178 3.05 -18.16 -0.83
CA SER A 178 4.32 -17.44 -0.88
C SER A 178 5.23 -18.02 -1.95
N ASN A 179 5.91 -17.16 -2.67
CA ASN A 179 6.82 -17.52 -3.76
C ASN A 179 7.98 -16.50 -3.83
N ASN A 180 8.83 -16.59 -4.85
CA ASN A 180 9.98 -15.70 -5.04
C ASN A 180 9.60 -14.22 -5.24
N TRP A 181 8.33 -13.92 -5.51
CA TRP A 181 7.81 -12.54 -5.70
C TRP A 181 7.04 -12.01 -4.49
N ALA A 182 6.83 -12.87 -3.47
CA ALA A 182 6.22 -12.53 -2.20
C ALA A 182 6.89 -13.35 -1.09
N GLU A 183 8.19 -13.10 -0.89
CA GLU A 183 9.03 -13.80 0.08
C GLU A 183 8.65 -13.42 1.52
N PRO A 184 8.75 -14.35 2.47
CA PRO A 184 8.62 -14.03 3.88
C PRO A 184 9.61 -12.92 4.30
N VAL A 185 9.18 -12.04 5.17
CA VAL A 185 10.09 -11.08 5.82
C VAL A 185 11.00 -11.82 6.76
N THR A 186 12.30 -11.59 6.66
CA THR A 186 13.33 -12.20 7.51
C THR A 186 14.10 -11.13 8.28
N PHE A 187 14.80 -11.52 9.35
CA PHE A 187 15.79 -10.68 9.99
C PHE A 187 17.06 -10.69 9.14
N GLU A 188 17.31 -9.62 8.39
CA GLU A 188 18.52 -9.52 7.55
C GLU A 188 19.73 -8.95 8.29
N ASP A 189 19.52 -8.28 9.41
CA ASP A 189 20.61 -7.73 10.24
C ASP A 189 20.35 -7.96 11.73
N PRO A 190 21.11 -8.91 12.37
CA PRO A 190 21.04 -9.14 13.81
C PRO A 190 21.48 -7.93 14.65
N SER A 191 22.25 -7.00 14.08
CA SER A 191 22.73 -5.80 14.79
C SER A 191 21.66 -4.73 14.96
N GLY A 192 20.51 -4.85 14.30
CA GLY A 192 19.45 -3.86 14.32
C GLY A 192 19.76 -2.56 13.57
N ASN A 193 20.91 -2.50 12.90
CA ASN A 193 21.29 -1.40 12.00
C ASN A 193 20.71 -1.65 10.61
N PHE A 194 19.39 -1.70 10.52
CA PHE A 194 18.71 -1.90 9.26
C PHE A 194 18.86 -0.66 8.38
N ASP A 195 19.77 -0.71 7.43
CA ASP A 195 19.78 0.19 6.31
C ASP A 195 18.64 -0.25 5.37
N GLY A 196 17.60 0.58 5.26
CA GLY A 196 16.42 0.30 4.44
C GLY A 196 16.72 0.02 2.95
N SER A 197 17.98 0.16 2.50
CA SER A 197 18.45 -0.24 1.17
C SER A 197 18.47 -1.77 0.96
N ARG A 198 18.44 -2.56 2.03
CA ARG A 198 18.52 -4.02 1.97
C ARG A 198 17.17 -4.73 2.02
N MET A 199 16.07 -3.99 2.15
CA MET A 199 14.76 -4.61 2.07
C MET A 199 14.54 -5.15 0.67
N LYS A 200 14.28 -6.46 0.56
CA LYS A 200 14.00 -7.09 -0.74
C LYS A 200 12.71 -6.53 -1.31
N HIS A 201 12.75 -6.15 -2.58
CA HIS A 201 11.54 -5.74 -3.32
C HIS A 201 10.48 -6.83 -3.30
N SER A 202 10.89 -8.09 -3.31
CA SER A 202 10.03 -9.28 -3.26
C SER A 202 9.47 -9.62 -1.87
N ALA A 203 9.72 -8.83 -0.82
CA ALA A 203 9.16 -9.11 0.50
C ALA A 203 7.62 -9.02 0.48
N MET A 204 6.94 -9.98 1.13
CA MET A 204 5.46 -10.04 1.16
C MET A 204 4.81 -8.79 1.78
N PHE A 205 5.54 -8.07 2.64
CA PHE A 205 5.20 -6.75 3.16
C PHE A 205 6.31 -5.79 2.74
N ASN A 206 6.07 -5.04 1.65
CA ASN A 206 7.08 -4.16 1.09
C ASN A 206 6.87 -2.72 1.57
N LEU A 207 7.95 -2.13 2.10
CA LEU A 207 8.01 -0.76 2.60
C LEU A 207 8.94 0.13 1.76
N GLN A 208 9.24 -0.24 0.53
CA GLN A 208 10.10 0.55 -0.34
C GLN A 208 9.42 1.82 -0.85
N HIS A 209 8.09 1.77 -0.98
CA HIS A 209 7.29 2.91 -1.39
C HIS A 209 7.18 3.96 -0.28
N ASP A 210 7.30 5.25 -0.63
CA ASP A 210 7.34 6.33 0.35
C ASP A 210 6.05 6.49 1.15
N TYR A 211 4.95 6.03 0.58
CA TYR A 211 3.63 6.43 1.04
C TYR A 211 2.65 5.29 1.21
N THR A 212 3.06 4.07 0.96
CA THR A 212 2.21 2.90 1.12
C THR A 212 2.94 1.75 1.80
N VAL A 213 2.18 0.90 2.47
CA VAL A 213 2.56 -0.47 2.80
C VAL A 213 1.99 -1.35 1.70
N GLU A 214 2.84 -2.03 0.96
CA GLU A 214 2.46 -2.94 -0.10
C GLU A 214 2.35 -4.37 0.43
N PHE A 215 1.26 -5.04 0.08
CA PHE A 215 0.95 -6.43 0.39
C PHE A 215 1.10 -7.26 -0.88
N ARG A 216 2.27 -7.83 -1.09
CA ARG A 216 2.61 -8.58 -2.32
C ARG A 216 2.06 -10.01 -2.32
N GLN A 217 1.66 -10.53 -1.17
CA GLN A 217 1.08 -11.87 -1.05
C GLN A 217 -0.31 -12.00 -1.68
N ALA A 218 -0.98 -10.89 -1.99
CA ALA A 218 -2.32 -10.91 -2.53
C ALA A 218 -2.37 -11.33 -4.01
N LYS A 219 -3.43 -12.07 -4.36
CA LYS A 219 -3.84 -12.37 -5.74
C LYS A 219 -5.34 -12.26 -5.82
N PHE A 220 -5.84 -11.68 -6.89
CA PHE A 220 -7.26 -11.58 -7.13
C PHE A 220 -7.82 -12.96 -7.58
N VAL A 221 -8.71 -13.52 -6.79
CA VAL A 221 -9.45 -14.75 -7.11
C VAL A 221 -10.91 -14.39 -7.42
N ASN A 222 -11.53 -13.60 -6.56
CA ASN A 222 -12.86 -13.02 -6.72
C ASN A 222 -12.98 -11.75 -5.86
N ALA A 223 -14.02 -10.97 -6.08
CA ALA A 223 -14.24 -9.71 -5.38
C ALA A 223 -14.35 -9.88 -3.86
N ALA A 224 -15.05 -10.91 -3.40
CA ALA A 224 -15.26 -11.14 -1.96
C ALA A 224 -13.97 -11.48 -1.23
N GLN A 225 -13.16 -12.39 -1.78
CA GLN A 225 -11.85 -12.77 -1.23
C GLN A 225 -10.90 -11.56 -1.22
N TYR A 226 -10.79 -10.84 -2.35
CA TYR A 226 -9.89 -9.71 -2.43
C TYR A 226 -10.28 -8.58 -1.47
N MET A 227 -11.59 -8.34 -1.26
CA MET A 227 -12.07 -7.39 -0.27
C MET A 227 -11.81 -7.83 1.18
N ALA A 228 -11.75 -9.13 1.46
CA ALA A 228 -11.32 -9.63 2.77
C ALA A 228 -9.84 -9.31 3.02
N VAL A 229 -8.97 -9.52 2.01
CA VAL A 229 -7.55 -9.14 2.05
C VAL A 229 -7.39 -7.63 2.22
N ALA A 230 -8.18 -6.82 1.49
CA ALA A 230 -8.14 -5.36 1.60
C ALA A 230 -8.51 -4.85 3.01
N LYS A 231 -9.52 -5.45 3.62
CA LYS A 231 -9.91 -5.15 5.02
C LYS A 231 -8.80 -5.53 6.01
N PHE A 232 -8.22 -6.72 5.83
CA PHE A 232 -7.07 -7.16 6.63
C PHE A 232 -5.89 -6.19 6.48
N ALA A 233 -5.50 -5.85 5.26
CA ALA A 233 -4.40 -4.93 5.00
C ALA A 233 -4.62 -3.55 5.64
N ARG A 234 -5.84 -3.00 5.55
CA ARG A 234 -6.23 -1.77 6.25
C ARG A 234 -6.05 -1.91 7.77
N ASP A 235 -6.52 -2.98 8.34
CA ASP A 235 -6.47 -3.20 9.80
C ASP A 235 -5.03 -3.43 10.28
N VAL A 236 -4.17 -4.06 9.46
CA VAL A 236 -2.72 -4.13 9.70
C VAL A 236 -2.12 -2.73 9.75
N VAL A 237 -2.36 -1.90 8.72
CA VAL A 237 -1.83 -0.53 8.69
C VAL A 237 -2.38 0.32 9.83
N ASN A 238 -3.66 0.19 10.16
CA ASN A 238 -4.24 0.85 11.33
C ASN A 238 -3.56 0.41 12.64
N ALA A 239 -3.28 -0.87 12.81
CA ALA A 239 -2.56 -1.37 13.98
C ALA A 239 -1.12 -0.83 14.04
N LEU A 240 -0.42 -0.69 12.91
CA LEU A 240 0.88 -0.03 12.85
C LEU A 240 0.78 1.43 13.29
N ILE A 241 -0.21 2.17 12.82
CA ILE A 241 -0.42 3.57 13.18
C ILE A 241 -0.68 3.69 14.69
N GLU A 242 -1.68 2.99 15.20
CA GLU A 242 -2.14 3.15 16.60
C GLU A 242 -1.16 2.62 17.63
N ASN A 243 -0.44 1.55 17.32
CA ASN A 243 0.38 0.88 18.34
C ASN A 243 1.88 1.11 18.19
N PHE A 244 2.32 1.66 17.05
CA PHE A 244 3.73 1.87 16.76
C PHE A 244 4.03 3.30 16.29
N ILE A 245 3.44 3.77 15.18
CA ILE A 245 3.80 5.05 14.58
C ILE A 245 3.47 6.21 15.52
N LYS A 246 2.26 6.28 16.07
CA LYS A 246 1.87 7.33 17.03
C LYS A 246 2.80 7.36 18.25
N HIS A 247 3.15 6.19 18.79
CA HIS A 247 4.09 6.10 19.90
C HIS A 247 5.54 6.40 19.51
N PHE A 248 5.87 6.31 18.23
CA PHE A 248 7.19 6.69 17.76
C PHE A 248 7.33 8.21 17.65
N MET A 249 6.26 8.87 17.21
CA MET A 249 6.18 10.33 17.12
C MET A 249 6.00 10.97 18.49
N ASP A 250 5.49 10.20 19.48
CA ASP A 250 5.32 10.65 20.84
C ASP A 250 6.68 10.89 21.51
N THR A 251 6.87 12.07 22.08
CA THR A 251 8.11 12.45 22.76
C THR A 251 8.20 11.88 24.17
N GLU A 252 7.08 11.45 24.72
CA GLU A 252 6.97 10.92 26.07
C GLU A 252 7.23 9.41 26.09
N TRP A 253 8.28 8.99 26.79
CA TRP A 253 8.51 7.60 27.15
C TRP A 253 8.82 7.51 28.65
N ASP A 254 8.37 6.46 29.28
CA ASP A 254 8.67 6.19 30.67
C ASP A 254 10.10 5.68 30.82
N ILE A 255 11.03 6.59 31.23
CA ILE A 255 12.43 6.28 31.42
C ILE A 255 12.67 5.28 32.56
N ASN A 256 11.76 5.20 33.53
CA ASN A 256 11.90 4.26 34.66
C ASN A 256 11.62 2.82 34.19
N ARG A 257 10.73 2.66 33.20
CA ARG A 257 10.38 1.37 32.63
C ARG A 257 11.25 0.98 31.44
N TYR A 258 11.72 1.95 30.68
CA TYR A 258 12.54 1.72 29.49
C TYR A 258 13.78 2.63 29.54
N PRO A 259 14.97 2.06 29.74
CA PRO A 259 16.21 2.86 29.93
C PRO A 259 16.60 3.68 28.69
N THR A 260 16.11 3.31 27.52
CA THR A 260 16.35 4.05 26.27
C THR A 260 15.09 4.13 25.40
N ARG A 261 15.01 5.17 24.55
CA ARG A 261 13.96 5.28 23.54
C ARG A 261 13.95 4.07 22.59
N THR A 262 15.12 3.52 22.28
CA THR A 262 15.23 2.32 21.42
C THR A 262 14.60 1.11 22.10
N ALA A 263 14.83 0.88 23.38
CA ALA A 263 14.18 -0.20 24.14
C ALA A 263 12.66 -0.05 24.17
N TYR A 264 12.17 1.18 24.40
CA TYR A 264 10.74 1.47 24.36
C TYR A 264 10.13 1.17 22.97
N ARG A 265 10.76 1.64 21.90
CA ARG A 265 10.31 1.45 20.53
C ARG A 265 10.31 -0.02 20.12
N LYS A 266 11.36 -0.77 20.53
CA LYS A 266 11.41 -2.22 20.31
C LYS A 266 10.23 -2.92 21.02
N HIS A 267 9.98 -2.58 22.27
CA HIS A 267 8.83 -3.12 23.00
C HIS A 267 7.51 -2.83 22.26
N LYS A 268 7.32 -1.59 21.75
CA LYS A 268 6.13 -1.23 20.97
C LYS A 268 6.02 -2.02 19.67
N ALA A 269 7.15 -2.24 18.98
CA ALA A 269 7.17 -3.09 17.79
C ALA A 269 6.74 -4.54 18.11
N ASP A 270 7.27 -5.13 19.18
CA ASP A 270 6.93 -6.49 19.62
C ASP A 270 5.44 -6.62 20.04
N VAL A 271 4.89 -5.60 20.70
CA VAL A 271 3.45 -5.56 21.05
C VAL A 271 2.61 -5.47 19.80
N THR A 272 3.02 -4.62 18.83
CA THR A 272 2.34 -4.45 17.57
C THR A 272 2.36 -5.74 16.76
N ALA A 273 3.53 -6.40 16.65
CA ALA A 273 3.67 -7.67 15.95
C ALA A 273 2.68 -8.74 16.43
N ARG A 274 2.55 -8.90 17.76
CA ARG A 274 1.54 -9.83 18.32
C ARG A 274 0.11 -9.47 17.92
N LYS A 275 -0.19 -8.18 17.80
CA LYS A 275 -1.50 -7.73 17.31
C LYS A 275 -1.70 -8.04 15.83
N LEU A 276 -0.65 -7.89 15.01
CA LEU A 276 -0.72 -8.24 13.58
C LEU A 276 -0.99 -9.74 13.39
N VAL A 277 -0.33 -10.61 14.15
CA VAL A 277 -0.60 -12.06 14.15
C VAL A 277 -2.05 -12.36 14.52
N LYS A 278 -2.57 -11.77 15.60
CA LYS A 278 -3.98 -11.94 16.00
C LYS A 278 -4.96 -11.45 14.92
N LEU A 279 -4.64 -10.39 14.21
CA LEU A 279 -5.45 -9.94 13.07
C LEU A 279 -5.46 -11.00 11.95
N TYR A 280 -4.32 -11.57 11.60
CA TYR A 280 -4.25 -12.64 10.61
C TYR A 280 -5.08 -13.86 11.04
N GLU A 281 -4.91 -14.33 12.27
CA GLU A 281 -5.70 -15.44 12.83
C GLU A 281 -7.20 -15.15 12.75
N LYS A 282 -7.64 -13.95 13.14
CA LYS A 282 -9.04 -13.51 13.09
C LYS A 282 -9.59 -13.55 11.65
N TYR A 283 -8.85 -12.99 10.70
CA TYR A 283 -9.32 -12.92 9.31
C TYR A 283 -9.32 -14.27 8.59
N THR A 284 -8.49 -15.19 9.05
CA THR A 284 -8.34 -16.53 8.45
C THR A 284 -9.04 -17.64 9.26
N ALA A 285 -9.82 -17.29 10.28
CA ALA A 285 -10.49 -18.28 11.14
C ALA A 285 -11.44 -19.22 10.38
N ASN A 286 -12.01 -18.73 9.27
CA ASN A 286 -12.97 -19.47 8.43
C ASN A 286 -12.39 -19.88 7.06
N CYS A 287 -11.05 -19.82 6.89
CA CYS A 287 -10.39 -20.23 5.66
C CYS A 287 -9.97 -21.70 5.63
#